data_6953c2e2dc4f141fa4ac4007db01a272
#
_entry.id   6953c2e2dc4f141fa4ac4007db01a272
#
_cell.length_a   1.000
_cell.length_b   1.000
_cell.length_c   1.000
_cell.angle_alpha   90.00
_cell.angle_beta   90.00
_cell.angle_gamma   90.00
#
_symmetry.space_group_name_H-M   'P 1'
#
loop_
_entity.id
_entity.type
_entity.pdbx_description
1 polymer ?
#
loop_
_entity_poly.entity_id
_entity_poly.type
_entity_poly.pdbx_seq_one_letter_code
_entity_poly.pdbx_strand_id
1 'polypeptide(L)'
;MRGWSRFGCKSPDQIEIEKSLYSDHELKCLAEGELLRQRNKDKYDFAEKIVLVQDIEDMWEQKFQKFKPAPRITDADRNNDRTSLNRKLDQNLLLLVKQKFGDEDIWVLPQTEWQHGETLRDTVERVLVTLPGIQMQAKFLGNAPCGFYKFKFPRAIRTESNTGGKVFFFKAFLEASPQFSSKEKLDYLWVSKGELGDYLKPAYHSQVSRFLVDI
;
A
#
# COMPACT_ATOMS: atom_id res chain seq x y z
N MET A 1 28.29 -23.96 -3.93
CA MET A 1 29.12 -23.34 -2.88
C MET A 1 30.34 -22.76 -3.57
N ARG A 2 30.34 -21.45 -3.81
CA ARG A 2 31.53 -20.74 -4.33
C ARG A 2 32.06 -19.89 -3.19
N GLY A 3 33.27 -20.24 -2.75
CA GLY A 3 33.93 -19.60 -1.63
C GLY A 3 34.22 -18.12 -1.88
N TRP A 4 33.91 -17.34 -0.89
CA TRP A 4 34.35 -15.95 -0.80
C TRP A 4 35.87 -15.97 -0.54
N SER A 5 36.64 -15.51 -1.54
CA SER A 5 38.06 -15.32 -1.39
C SER A 5 38.33 -14.23 -0.34
N ARG A 6 39.08 -14.58 0.70
CA ARG A 6 39.64 -13.65 1.68
C ARG A 6 40.32 -12.50 0.93
N PHE A 7 39.92 -11.28 1.23
CA PHE A 7 40.70 -10.10 0.88
C PHE A 7 42.03 -10.16 1.64
N GLY A 8 43.02 -10.78 1.04
CA GLY A 8 44.39 -10.74 1.56
C GLY A 8 44.91 -9.33 1.53
N CYS A 9 45.59 -8.90 2.60
CA CYS A 9 46.37 -7.67 2.63
C CYS A 9 47.34 -7.69 1.44
N LYS A 10 47.16 -6.76 0.49
CA LYS A 10 48.03 -6.65 -0.69
C LYS A 10 49.38 -6.08 -0.27
N SER A 11 50.44 -6.59 -0.86
CA SER A 11 51.79 -6.02 -0.62
C SER A 11 51.87 -4.59 -1.17
N PRO A 12 52.74 -3.71 -0.64
CA PRO A 12 52.93 -2.35 -1.16
C PRO A 12 53.19 -2.32 -2.67
N ASP A 13 53.98 -3.28 -3.18
CA ASP A 13 54.31 -3.43 -4.60
C ASP A 13 53.06 -3.76 -5.45
N GLN A 14 52.15 -4.59 -4.96
CA GLN A 14 50.90 -4.89 -5.62
C GLN A 14 49.95 -3.70 -5.70
N ILE A 15 49.94 -2.86 -4.66
CA ILE A 15 49.14 -1.62 -4.63
C ILE A 15 49.69 -0.61 -5.62
N GLU A 16 51.02 -0.56 -5.77
CA GLU A 16 51.68 0.38 -6.70
C GLU A 16 51.46 0.00 -8.15
N ILE A 17 51.50 -1.29 -8.48
CA ILE A 17 51.14 -1.82 -9.82
C ILE A 17 49.68 -1.56 -10.14
N GLU A 18 48.77 -1.73 -9.19
CA GLU A 18 47.35 -1.42 -9.41
C GLU A 18 47.09 0.08 -9.62
N LYS A 19 47.78 0.94 -8.88
CA LYS A 19 47.69 2.39 -9.06
C LYS A 19 48.14 2.84 -10.45
N SER A 20 49.04 2.14 -11.08
CA SER A 20 49.50 2.42 -12.45
C SER A 20 48.46 2.11 -13.52
N LEU A 21 47.41 1.35 -13.18
CA LEU A 21 46.30 0.99 -14.07
C LEU A 21 45.11 1.95 -13.94
N TYR A 22 45.13 2.86 -12.97
CA TYR A 22 44.04 3.80 -12.77
C TYR A 22 44.09 4.95 -13.77
N SER A 23 42.94 5.42 -14.18
CA SER A 23 42.81 6.62 -14.96
C SER A 23 43.20 7.88 -14.14
N ASP A 24 43.60 8.98 -14.82
CA ASP A 24 43.96 10.23 -14.16
C ASP A 24 42.85 10.75 -13.20
N HIS A 25 41.59 10.46 -13.55
CA HIS A 25 40.44 10.82 -12.70
C HIS A 25 40.39 10.00 -11.42
N GLU A 26 40.63 8.70 -11.50
CA GLU A 26 40.63 7.80 -10.33
C GLU A 26 41.79 8.13 -9.40
N LEU A 27 43.00 8.42 -9.94
CA LEU A 27 44.15 8.88 -9.17
C LEU A 27 43.85 10.19 -8.43
N LYS A 28 43.16 11.12 -9.09
CA LYS A 28 42.74 12.36 -8.46
C LYS A 28 41.75 12.14 -7.32
N CYS A 29 40.75 11.30 -7.51
CA CYS A 29 39.77 10.95 -6.47
C CYS A 29 40.43 10.27 -5.25
N LEU A 30 41.42 9.38 -5.49
CA LEU A 30 42.19 8.74 -4.42
C LEU A 30 43.02 9.76 -3.65
N ALA A 31 43.72 10.68 -4.34
CA ALA A 31 44.50 11.71 -3.70
C ALA A 31 43.64 12.68 -2.87
N GLU A 32 42.47 13.09 -3.40
CA GLU A 32 41.51 13.91 -2.65
C GLU A 32 40.99 13.19 -1.41
N GLY A 33 40.70 11.86 -1.51
CA GLY A 33 40.27 11.02 -0.40
C GLY A 33 41.33 10.90 0.68
N GLU A 34 42.63 10.77 0.32
CA GLU A 34 43.75 10.74 1.28
C GLU A 34 43.97 12.10 1.97
N LEU A 35 43.85 13.20 1.25
CA LEU A 35 43.89 14.55 1.81
C LEU A 35 42.76 14.82 2.79
N LEU A 36 41.55 14.34 2.48
CA LEU A 36 40.42 14.43 3.41
C LEU A 36 40.63 13.59 4.68
N ARG A 37 41.22 12.41 4.54
CA ARG A 37 41.57 11.56 5.69
C ARG A 37 42.63 12.22 6.56
N GLN A 38 43.68 12.84 5.99
CA GLN A 38 44.70 13.59 6.74
C GLN A 38 44.08 14.79 7.44
N ARG A 39 43.29 15.61 6.76
CA ARG A 39 42.57 16.76 7.38
C ARG A 39 41.65 16.38 8.51
N ASN A 40 41.06 15.21 8.44
CA ASN A 40 40.19 14.69 9.50
C ASN A 40 41.01 14.11 10.67
N LYS A 41 42.20 13.55 10.41
CA LYS A 41 43.12 13.09 11.48
C LYS A 41 43.54 14.21 12.42
N ASP A 42 43.81 15.40 11.88
CA ASP A 42 44.20 16.56 12.67
C ASP A 42 43.06 17.18 13.50
N LYS A 43 41.82 16.80 13.19
CA LYS A 43 40.60 17.28 13.87
C LYS A 43 40.03 16.35 14.94
N TYR A 44 40.43 15.09 14.94
CA TYR A 44 39.90 14.07 15.85
C TYR A 44 40.99 13.42 16.66
N ASP A 45 41.45 14.13 17.69
CA ASP A 45 42.22 13.58 18.80
C ASP A 45 41.32 12.78 19.77
N PHE A 46 40.18 12.28 19.26
CA PHE A 46 39.34 11.30 19.92
C PHE A 46 39.66 9.94 19.31
N ALA A 47 40.10 9.01 20.16
CA ALA A 47 40.34 7.61 19.83
C ALA A 47 39.18 7.06 18.97
N GLU A 48 39.30 7.17 17.63
CA GLU A 48 38.42 6.46 16.73
C GLU A 48 38.53 4.97 17.06
N LYS A 49 37.49 4.45 17.65
CA LYS A 49 37.39 3.02 17.91
C LYS A 49 37.53 2.33 16.56
N ILE A 50 38.67 1.69 16.35
CA ILE A 50 38.92 0.93 15.11
C ILE A 50 37.82 -0.16 15.06
N VAL A 51 36.86 0.02 14.19
CA VAL A 51 35.81 -0.98 13.96
C VAL A 51 36.34 -1.97 12.94
N LEU A 52 36.56 -3.19 13.39
CA LEU A 52 36.93 -4.30 12.50
C LEU A 52 35.71 -4.76 11.68
N VAL A 53 36.00 -5.37 10.55
CA VAL A 53 34.94 -6.00 9.72
C VAL A 53 34.17 -7.02 10.54
N GLN A 54 34.85 -7.79 11.38
CA GLN A 54 34.26 -8.75 12.30
C GLN A 54 33.26 -8.11 13.26
N ASP A 55 33.58 -6.94 13.83
CA ASP A 55 32.66 -6.21 14.73
C ASP A 55 31.37 -5.81 14.02
N ILE A 56 31.46 -5.46 12.71
CA ILE A 56 30.30 -5.11 11.89
C ILE A 56 29.46 -6.35 11.62
N GLU A 57 30.07 -7.48 11.27
CA GLU A 57 29.39 -8.74 11.04
C GLU A 57 28.67 -9.21 12.31
N ASP A 58 29.34 -9.20 13.46
CA ASP A 58 28.77 -9.56 14.76
C ASP A 58 27.59 -8.65 15.14
N MET A 59 27.71 -7.35 14.87
CA MET A 59 26.63 -6.39 15.08
C MET A 59 25.42 -6.68 14.21
N TRP A 60 25.63 -7.03 12.94
CA TRP A 60 24.53 -7.41 12.03
C TRP A 60 23.89 -8.73 12.45
N GLU A 61 24.69 -9.70 12.87
CA GLU A 61 24.17 -10.98 13.37
C GLU A 61 23.33 -10.78 14.63
N GLN A 62 23.80 -9.95 15.59
CA GLN A 62 23.02 -9.59 16.77
C GLN A 62 21.69 -8.89 16.42
N LYS A 63 21.70 -7.97 15.43
CA LYS A 63 20.49 -7.32 14.93
C LYS A 63 19.53 -8.34 14.31
N PHE A 64 20.09 -9.26 13.52
CA PHE A 64 19.28 -10.31 12.88
C PHE A 64 18.63 -11.24 13.90
N GLN A 65 19.37 -11.67 14.93
CA GLN A 65 18.83 -12.50 16.02
C GLN A 65 17.73 -11.80 16.83
N LYS A 66 17.82 -10.48 16.97
CA LYS A 66 16.81 -9.67 17.65
C LYS A 66 15.59 -9.39 16.77
N PHE A 67 15.74 -9.49 15.46
CA PHE A 67 14.68 -9.21 14.52
C PHE A 67 13.64 -10.33 14.54
N LYS A 68 12.44 -9.99 14.98
CA LYS A 68 11.28 -10.89 14.93
C LYS A 68 10.31 -10.34 13.89
N PRO A 69 10.16 -11.03 12.73
CA PRO A 69 9.18 -10.61 11.74
C PRO A 69 7.76 -10.69 12.30
N ALA A 70 6.90 -9.77 11.89
CA ALA A 70 5.48 -9.85 12.21
C ALA A 70 4.87 -11.13 11.58
N PRO A 71 3.97 -11.81 12.27
CA PRO A 71 3.31 -12.98 11.71
C PRO A 71 2.45 -12.58 10.50
N ARG A 72 2.47 -13.41 9.44
CA ARG A 72 1.62 -13.22 8.26
C ARG A 72 0.14 -13.36 8.58
N ILE A 73 -0.17 -14.29 9.49
CA ILE A 73 -1.53 -14.55 9.95
C ILE A 73 -1.73 -13.70 11.20
N THR A 74 -2.65 -12.78 11.13
CA THR A 74 -2.99 -11.87 12.23
C THR A 74 -4.08 -12.45 13.13
N ASP A 75 -4.31 -11.81 14.26
CA ASP A 75 -5.42 -12.20 15.14
C ASP A 75 -6.78 -11.93 14.49
N ALA A 76 -6.87 -10.93 13.62
CA ALA A 76 -8.07 -10.68 12.82
C ALA A 76 -8.39 -11.84 11.86
N ASP A 77 -7.35 -12.48 11.28
CA ASP A 77 -7.54 -13.68 10.44
C ASP A 77 -8.00 -14.88 11.25
N ARG A 78 -7.43 -15.06 12.45
CA ARG A 78 -7.81 -16.18 13.35
C ARG A 78 -9.25 -16.07 13.83
N ASN A 79 -9.67 -14.84 14.15
CA ASN A 79 -11.02 -14.55 14.64
C ASN A 79 -12.04 -14.34 13.51
N ASN A 80 -11.58 -14.38 12.23
CA ASN A 80 -12.38 -14.07 11.06
C ASN A 80 -13.09 -12.69 11.16
N ASP A 81 -12.39 -11.71 11.73
CA ASP A 81 -12.90 -10.35 11.90
C ASP A 81 -12.77 -9.60 10.55
N ARG A 82 -13.90 -9.44 9.87
CA ARG A 82 -14.02 -8.77 8.59
C ARG A 82 -14.15 -7.25 8.70
N THR A 83 -14.21 -6.71 9.90
CA THR A 83 -14.22 -5.26 10.12
C THR A 83 -12.82 -4.68 10.24
N SER A 84 -11.82 -5.52 10.48
CA SER A 84 -10.43 -5.12 10.61
C SER A 84 -9.72 -5.03 9.26
N LEU A 85 -8.87 -4.00 9.09
CA LEU A 85 -7.94 -3.88 7.95
C LEU A 85 -6.72 -4.80 8.07
N ASN A 86 -6.43 -5.28 9.30
CA ASN A 86 -5.26 -6.12 9.58
C ASN A 86 -5.52 -7.59 9.26
N ARG A 87 -6.28 -7.88 8.22
CA ARG A 87 -6.55 -9.23 7.74
C ARG A 87 -6.02 -9.41 6.34
N LYS A 88 -5.65 -10.65 5.97
CA LYS A 88 -5.15 -11.00 4.62
C LYS A 88 -4.14 -9.96 4.10
N LEU A 89 -3.05 -9.76 4.86
CA LEU A 89 -2.03 -8.74 4.57
C LEU A 89 -1.34 -8.91 3.22
N ASP A 90 -1.53 -10.05 2.56
CA ASP A 90 -1.04 -10.39 1.24
C ASP A 90 -2.02 -10.05 0.11
N GLN A 91 -3.21 -9.56 0.43
CA GLN A 91 -4.29 -9.29 -0.55
C GLN A 91 -4.83 -7.87 -0.40
N ASN A 92 -5.36 -7.34 -1.51
CA ASN A 92 -6.09 -6.09 -1.49
C ASN A 92 -7.49 -6.30 -0.91
N LEU A 93 -7.88 -5.45 0.02
CA LEU A 93 -9.22 -5.44 0.61
C LEU A 93 -10.07 -4.34 0.01
N LEU A 94 -11.36 -4.63 -0.17
CA LEU A 94 -12.37 -3.69 -0.63
C LEU A 94 -13.35 -3.41 0.50
N LEU A 95 -13.75 -2.15 0.61
CA LEU A 95 -14.81 -1.75 1.53
C LEU A 95 -16.17 -2.06 0.93
N LEU A 96 -16.96 -2.85 1.63
CA LEU A 96 -18.40 -3.00 1.39
C LEU A 96 -19.17 -2.34 2.51
N VAL A 97 -20.27 -1.71 2.16
CA VAL A 97 -21.23 -1.11 3.09
C VAL A 97 -22.61 -1.72 2.88
N LYS A 98 -23.31 -1.90 3.96
CA LYS A 98 -24.69 -2.38 3.91
C LYS A 98 -25.62 -1.19 3.70
N GLN A 99 -26.35 -1.18 2.61
CA GLN A 99 -27.30 -0.13 2.28
C GLN A 99 -28.71 -0.71 2.09
N LYS A 100 -29.70 0.03 2.53
CA LYS A 100 -31.09 -0.33 2.37
C LYS A 100 -31.62 0.14 1.03
N PHE A 101 -32.07 -0.80 0.21
CA PHE A 101 -32.74 -0.53 -1.06
C PHE A 101 -34.18 -1.05 -1.03
N GLY A 102 -35.12 -0.14 -0.82
CA GLY A 102 -36.50 -0.52 -0.55
C GLY A 102 -36.61 -1.28 0.77
N ASP A 103 -37.06 -2.54 0.72
CA ASP A 103 -37.20 -3.40 1.89
C ASP A 103 -36.01 -4.36 2.10
N GLU A 104 -35.05 -4.38 1.17
CA GLU A 104 -33.88 -5.26 1.24
C GLU A 104 -32.64 -4.52 1.70
N ASP A 105 -31.90 -5.14 2.63
CA ASP A 105 -30.55 -4.74 3.00
C ASP A 105 -29.54 -5.44 2.10
N ILE A 106 -28.79 -4.67 1.31
CA ILE A 106 -27.88 -5.21 0.30
C ILE A 106 -26.46 -4.68 0.56
N TRP A 107 -25.47 -5.57 0.43
CA TRP A 107 -24.07 -5.20 0.42
C TRP A 107 -23.68 -4.61 -0.92
N VAL A 108 -23.09 -3.42 -0.89
CA VAL A 108 -22.62 -2.69 -2.09
C VAL A 108 -21.33 -1.93 -1.79
N LEU A 109 -20.63 -1.50 -2.82
CA LEU A 109 -19.57 -0.52 -2.66
C LEU A 109 -20.16 0.83 -2.21
N PRO A 110 -19.43 1.64 -1.42
CA PRO A 110 -19.90 2.97 -1.04
C PRO A 110 -20.33 3.78 -2.26
N GLN A 111 -21.54 4.28 -2.27
CA GLN A 111 -22.11 5.01 -3.39
C GLN A 111 -23.07 6.11 -2.96
N THR A 112 -23.24 7.11 -3.81
CA THR A 112 -24.24 8.18 -3.64
C THR A 112 -24.78 8.60 -4.99
N GLU A 113 -25.90 9.32 -4.98
CA GLU A 113 -26.47 9.88 -6.20
C GLU A 113 -25.71 11.12 -6.65
N TRP A 114 -25.52 11.26 -7.97
CA TRP A 114 -24.98 12.45 -8.59
C TRP A 114 -25.94 13.63 -8.41
N GLN A 115 -25.40 14.80 -8.12
CA GLN A 115 -26.16 16.04 -7.99
C GLN A 115 -25.90 16.97 -9.18
N HIS A 116 -26.88 17.76 -9.55
CA HIS A 116 -26.72 18.70 -10.66
C HIS A 116 -25.64 19.75 -10.34
N GLY A 117 -24.70 19.93 -11.27
CA GLY A 117 -23.57 20.85 -11.12
C GLY A 117 -22.28 20.22 -10.59
N GLU A 118 -22.33 18.96 -10.13
CA GLU A 118 -21.10 18.23 -9.71
C GLU A 118 -20.45 17.50 -10.89
N THR A 119 -19.14 17.36 -10.83
CA THR A 119 -18.46 16.36 -11.66
C THR A 119 -18.61 14.97 -11.03
N LEU A 120 -18.44 13.90 -11.81
CA LEU A 120 -18.45 12.54 -11.26
C LEU A 120 -17.35 12.34 -10.20
N ARG A 121 -16.24 13.07 -10.33
CA ARG A 121 -15.16 13.04 -9.35
C ARG A 121 -15.57 13.66 -8.03
N ASP A 122 -16.18 14.83 -8.04
CA ASP A 122 -16.66 15.52 -6.83
C ASP A 122 -17.71 14.67 -6.11
N THR A 123 -18.61 14.02 -6.89
CA THR A 123 -19.61 13.11 -6.34
C THR A 123 -18.95 11.98 -5.54
N VAL A 124 -17.86 11.38 -6.05
CA VAL A 124 -17.18 10.27 -5.39
C VAL A 124 -16.40 10.74 -4.15
N GLU A 125 -15.80 11.92 -4.20
CA GLU A 125 -15.17 12.52 -3.02
C GLU A 125 -16.20 12.80 -1.91
N ARG A 126 -17.37 13.27 -2.28
CA ARG A 126 -18.49 13.48 -1.36
C ARG A 126 -18.97 12.17 -0.71
N VAL A 127 -18.92 11.02 -1.42
CA VAL A 127 -19.26 9.71 -0.81
C VAL A 127 -18.45 9.47 0.46
N LEU A 128 -17.13 9.69 0.43
CA LEU A 128 -16.27 9.43 1.57
C LEU A 128 -16.57 10.31 2.78
N VAL A 129 -17.01 11.53 2.52
CA VAL A 129 -17.37 12.49 3.58
C VAL A 129 -18.77 12.19 4.15
N THR A 130 -19.67 11.69 3.32
CA THR A 130 -21.09 11.45 3.70
C THR A 130 -21.33 10.07 4.28
N LEU A 131 -20.35 9.16 4.31
CA LEU A 131 -20.52 7.86 4.96
C LEU A 131 -20.79 8.02 6.46
N PRO A 132 -21.94 7.55 6.95
CA PRO A 132 -22.29 7.73 8.36
C PRO A 132 -21.30 6.98 9.27
N GLY A 133 -20.76 7.70 10.25
CA GLY A 133 -19.89 7.13 11.27
C GLY A 133 -18.50 6.68 10.83
N ILE A 134 -18.11 6.91 9.58
CA ILE A 134 -16.79 6.54 9.06
C ILE A 134 -16.13 7.76 8.43
N GLN A 135 -15.01 8.21 9.01
CA GLN A 135 -14.15 9.22 8.39
C GLN A 135 -12.97 8.52 7.74
N MET A 136 -12.87 8.65 6.42
CA MET A 136 -11.81 8.06 5.62
C MET A 136 -11.11 9.11 4.78
N GLN A 137 -9.79 9.04 4.76
CA GLN A 137 -8.96 9.77 3.81
C GLN A 137 -8.48 8.81 2.74
N ALA A 138 -8.82 9.07 1.49
CA ALA A 138 -8.44 8.21 0.39
C ALA A 138 -7.93 9.02 -0.81
N LYS A 139 -6.92 8.50 -1.46
CA LYS A 139 -6.35 9.04 -2.69
C LYS A 139 -6.96 8.37 -3.89
N PHE A 140 -7.70 9.14 -4.67
CA PHE A 140 -8.31 8.63 -5.89
C PHE A 140 -7.33 8.51 -7.04
N LEU A 141 -7.49 7.47 -7.84
CA LEU A 141 -6.68 7.20 -9.01
C LEU A 141 -7.36 7.75 -10.28
N GLY A 142 -7.08 9.01 -10.58
CA GLY A 142 -7.57 9.66 -11.80
C GLY A 142 -8.99 10.24 -11.69
N ASN A 143 -9.40 10.92 -12.76
CA ASN A 143 -10.68 11.62 -12.85
C ASN A 143 -11.72 10.86 -13.69
N ALA A 144 -11.31 9.77 -14.33
CA ALA A 144 -12.18 8.93 -15.14
C ALA A 144 -12.64 7.69 -14.38
N PRO A 145 -13.89 7.23 -14.56
CA PRO A 145 -14.36 6.00 -13.96
C PRO A 145 -13.60 4.78 -14.54
N CYS A 146 -13.25 3.82 -13.72
CA CYS A 146 -12.62 2.56 -14.14
C CYS A 146 -13.62 1.52 -14.68
N GLY A 147 -14.90 1.70 -14.40
CA GLY A 147 -15.96 0.81 -14.85
C GLY A 147 -17.34 1.38 -14.60
N PHE A 148 -18.33 0.67 -15.07
CA PHE A 148 -19.72 1.03 -14.82
C PHE A 148 -20.63 -0.20 -14.74
N TYR A 149 -21.74 -0.07 -14.02
CA TYR A 149 -22.81 -1.05 -13.94
C TYR A 149 -24.14 -0.41 -14.32
N LYS A 150 -24.89 -1.04 -15.23
CA LYS A 150 -26.24 -0.60 -15.65
C LYS A 150 -27.28 -1.56 -15.10
N PHE A 151 -28.33 -1.02 -14.55
CA PHE A 151 -29.49 -1.80 -14.11
C PHE A 151 -30.78 -1.13 -14.52
N LYS A 152 -31.81 -1.94 -14.70
CA LYS A 152 -33.18 -1.46 -15.01
C LYS A 152 -34.02 -1.57 -13.75
N PHE A 153 -34.77 -0.54 -13.46
CA PHE A 153 -35.74 -0.61 -12.36
C PHE A 153 -36.83 -1.67 -12.61
N PRO A 154 -37.43 -2.25 -11.56
CA PRO A 154 -38.62 -3.07 -11.67
C PRO A 154 -39.74 -2.32 -12.42
N ARG A 155 -40.55 -3.03 -13.16
CA ARG A 155 -41.63 -2.42 -14.00
C ARG A 155 -42.56 -1.50 -13.23
N ALA A 156 -42.82 -1.82 -11.95
CA ALA A 156 -43.70 -1.03 -11.07
C ALA A 156 -43.19 0.37 -10.73
N ILE A 157 -41.86 0.59 -10.81
CA ILE A 157 -41.19 1.85 -10.39
C ILE A 157 -40.72 2.65 -11.62
N ARG A 158 -40.83 2.10 -12.82
CA ARG A 158 -40.38 2.80 -14.04
C ARG A 158 -41.33 3.94 -14.38
N THR A 159 -40.74 5.10 -14.63
CA THR A 159 -41.43 6.24 -15.27
C THR A 159 -40.87 6.41 -16.68
N GLU A 160 -41.58 7.16 -17.53
CA GLU A 160 -41.14 7.42 -18.91
C GLU A 160 -39.73 8.07 -18.95
N SER A 161 -39.45 8.92 -17.98
CA SER A 161 -38.15 9.60 -17.85
C SER A 161 -37.08 8.80 -17.11
N ASN A 162 -37.47 7.79 -16.30
CA ASN A 162 -36.54 7.09 -15.43
C ASN A 162 -36.71 5.57 -15.48
N THR A 163 -36.04 4.94 -16.42
CA THR A 163 -36.14 3.50 -16.70
C THR A 163 -35.12 2.64 -15.94
N GLY A 164 -34.08 3.24 -15.36
CA GLY A 164 -33.01 2.54 -14.67
C GLY A 164 -31.90 3.45 -14.19
N GLY A 165 -30.82 2.86 -13.69
CA GLY A 165 -29.66 3.57 -13.19
C GLY A 165 -28.35 3.10 -13.83
N LYS A 166 -27.35 3.94 -13.73
CA LYS A 166 -25.97 3.66 -14.13
C LYS A 166 -25.04 4.07 -13.02
N VAL A 167 -24.33 3.09 -12.45
CA VAL A 167 -23.33 3.30 -11.40
C VAL A 167 -21.95 3.36 -12.06
N PHE A 168 -21.18 4.39 -11.76
CA PHE A 168 -19.80 4.55 -12.21
C PHE A 168 -18.86 4.21 -11.05
N PHE A 169 -17.80 3.46 -11.34
CA PHE A 169 -16.82 3.03 -10.35
C PHE A 169 -15.52 3.82 -10.49
N PHE A 170 -14.99 4.24 -9.34
CA PHE A 170 -13.69 4.88 -9.23
C PHE A 170 -12.80 4.09 -8.29
N LYS A 171 -11.50 4.10 -8.54
CA LYS A 171 -10.52 3.50 -7.65
C LYS A 171 -9.92 4.55 -6.73
N ALA A 172 -9.82 4.22 -5.46
CA ALA A 172 -9.14 5.02 -4.47
C ALA A 172 -8.33 4.12 -3.54
N PHE A 173 -7.19 4.60 -3.08
CA PHE A 173 -6.41 3.96 -2.03
C PHE A 173 -6.65 4.69 -0.71
N LEU A 174 -6.83 3.93 0.34
CA LEU A 174 -6.90 4.44 1.69
C LEU A 174 -5.53 4.97 2.12
N GLU A 175 -5.44 6.23 2.56
CA GLU A 175 -4.17 6.84 3.01
C GLU A 175 -3.91 6.61 4.49
N ALA A 176 -4.96 6.59 5.29
CA ALA A 176 -4.87 6.41 6.73
C ALA A 176 -5.95 5.46 7.23
N SER A 177 -5.71 4.83 8.36
CA SER A 177 -6.71 3.98 9.01
C SER A 177 -8.01 4.77 9.23
N PRO A 178 -9.16 4.23 8.83
CA PRO A 178 -10.43 4.91 8.99
C PRO A 178 -10.73 5.15 10.47
N GLN A 179 -11.24 6.34 10.77
CA GLN A 179 -11.71 6.67 12.12
C GLN A 179 -13.22 6.39 12.19
N PHE A 180 -13.59 5.56 13.15
CA PHE A 180 -14.99 5.18 13.36
C PHE A 180 -15.58 6.02 14.49
N SER A 181 -16.72 6.66 14.20
CA SER A 181 -17.50 7.36 15.22
C SER A 181 -18.49 6.38 15.86
N SER A 182 -18.55 6.38 17.18
CA SER A 182 -19.47 5.51 17.94
C SER A 182 -20.94 5.90 17.83
N LYS A 183 -21.27 7.05 17.22
CA LYS A 183 -22.63 7.61 17.19
C LYS A 183 -23.54 7.01 16.10
N GLU A 184 -22.97 6.57 15.00
CA GLU A 184 -23.72 6.00 13.88
C GLU A 184 -23.09 4.67 13.48
N LYS A 185 -23.82 3.57 13.62
CA LYS A 185 -23.37 2.25 13.21
C LYS A 185 -23.77 2.02 11.77
N LEU A 186 -22.83 2.23 10.86
CA LEU A 186 -22.93 1.66 9.51
C LEU A 186 -22.34 0.25 9.56
N ASP A 187 -23.05 -0.73 9.05
CA ASP A 187 -22.51 -2.07 8.84
C ASP A 187 -21.54 -2.02 7.64
N TYR A 188 -20.28 -2.32 7.89
CA TYR A 188 -19.24 -2.35 6.87
C TYR A 188 -18.36 -3.60 6.99
N LEU A 189 -17.77 -4.00 5.88
CA LEU A 189 -16.86 -5.13 5.81
C LEU A 189 -15.68 -4.81 4.87
N TRP A 190 -14.50 -5.29 5.24
CA TRP A 190 -13.33 -5.34 4.39
C TRP A 190 -13.20 -6.74 3.82
N VAL A 191 -13.39 -6.89 2.54
CA VAL A 191 -13.40 -8.20 1.87
C VAL A 191 -12.36 -8.28 0.78
N SER A 192 -11.77 -9.46 0.59
CA SER A 192 -10.88 -9.71 -0.54
C SER A 192 -11.68 -10.02 -1.80
N LYS A 193 -11.04 -9.95 -2.96
CA LYS A 193 -11.68 -10.23 -4.26
C LYS A 193 -12.35 -11.61 -4.30
N GLY A 194 -11.72 -12.63 -3.71
CA GLY A 194 -12.29 -13.98 -3.65
C GLY A 194 -13.55 -14.10 -2.79
N GLU A 195 -13.73 -13.21 -1.81
CA GLU A 195 -14.89 -13.21 -0.90
C GLU A 195 -16.07 -12.38 -1.43
N LEU A 196 -15.87 -11.57 -2.48
CA LEU A 196 -16.91 -10.68 -3.02
C LEU A 196 -18.15 -11.45 -3.50
N GLY A 197 -17.97 -12.67 -3.99
CA GLY A 197 -19.06 -13.51 -4.46
C GLY A 197 -20.10 -13.86 -3.41
N ASP A 198 -19.69 -13.89 -2.12
CA ASP A 198 -20.55 -14.22 -0.99
C ASP A 198 -21.52 -13.07 -0.62
N TYR A 199 -21.15 -11.84 -0.99
CA TYR A 199 -21.85 -10.63 -0.57
C TYR A 199 -22.57 -9.91 -1.70
N LEU A 200 -22.00 -9.93 -2.91
CA LEU A 200 -22.50 -9.15 -4.03
C LEU A 200 -23.45 -9.98 -4.92
N LYS A 201 -24.49 -9.34 -5.42
CA LYS A 201 -25.36 -9.97 -6.45
C LYS A 201 -24.52 -10.34 -7.69
N PRO A 202 -24.73 -11.52 -8.33
CA PRO A 202 -23.86 -12.04 -9.39
C PRO A 202 -23.62 -11.07 -10.56
N ALA A 203 -24.65 -10.34 -10.99
CA ALA A 203 -24.53 -9.37 -12.07
C ALA A 203 -23.64 -8.16 -11.69
N TYR A 204 -23.72 -7.69 -10.45
CA TYR A 204 -22.91 -6.61 -9.92
C TYR A 204 -21.46 -7.08 -9.69
N HIS A 205 -21.29 -8.26 -9.07
CA HIS A 205 -19.99 -8.90 -8.87
C HIS A 205 -19.21 -9.07 -10.17
N SER A 206 -19.85 -9.55 -11.23
CA SER A 206 -19.21 -9.73 -12.54
C SER A 206 -18.66 -8.42 -13.12
N GLN A 207 -19.30 -7.28 -12.87
CA GLN A 207 -18.79 -5.99 -13.34
C GLN A 207 -17.65 -5.46 -12.44
N VAL A 208 -17.79 -5.59 -11.12
CA VAL A 208 -16.77 -5.16 -10.15
C VAL A 208 -15.46 -5.93 -10.35
N SER A 209 -15.54 -7.24 -10.57
CA SER A 209 -14.35 -8.11 -10.74
C SER A 209 -13.51 -7.76 -11.96
N ARG A 210 -14.08 -7.12 -12.99
CA ARG A 210 -13.35 -6.78 -14.23
C ARG A 210 -12.24 -5.75 -14.04
N PHE A 211 -12.39 -4.84 -13.09
CA PHE A 211 -11.38 -3.80 -12.83
C PHE A 211 -10.57 -4.04 -11.57
N LEU A 212 -10.81 -5.14 -10.86
CA LEU A 212 -9.98 -5.56 -9.74
C LEU A 212 -8.82 -6.41 -10.24
N VAL A 213 -7.63 -5.93 -9.99
CA VAL A 213 -6.39 -6.66 -10.31
C VAL A 213 -5.96 -7.44 -9.09
N ASP A 214 -5.64 -8.70 -9.27
CA ASP A 214 -4.94 -9.50 -8.25
C ASP A 214 -3.47 -9.10 -8.32
N ILE A 215 -2.89 -8.72 -7.19
CA ILE A 215 -1.46 -8.43 -7.06
C ILE A 215 -0.82 -9.58 -6.30
#